data_fc01e9b972871064823ac382ea8c78fa
#
_entry.id   fc01e9b972871064823ac382ea8c78fa
#
_cell.length_a   1.000
_cell.length_b   1.000
_cell.length_c   1.000
_cell.angle_alpha   90.00
_cell.angle_beta   90.00
_cell.angle_gamma   90.00
#
_symmetry.space_group_name_H-M   'P 1'
#
loop_
_entity.id
_entity.type
_entity.pdbx_description
1 polymer ?
#
loop_
_entity_poly.entity_id
_entity_poly.type
_entity_poly.pdbx_seq_one_letter_code
_entity_poly.pdbx_strand_id
1 'polypeptide(L)'
;KAVDNAKLYLEDLLGVAAAGSVQPQGGIWRSYFAAGDGQQEATAWNSGLERLSCEHAAALNAACAHVMDMDDVHNASITHLGAVTIPAALAVGQKLHRSGREVLAAIAAGYEIGARVGEAINPGSYHYWHTTGVVGALCSAVAAGKLMGLDREKLLHAIGSAGTQAAGLWQFLEDGAMSKTLH
;
A
#
# COMPACT_ATOMS: atom_id res chain seq x y z
N LYS A 1 -7.96 -16.72 -12.59
CA LYS A 1 -6.50 -16.59 -12.37
C LYS A 1 -6.11 -15.28 -11.70
N ALA A 2 -6.39 -14.06 -12.27
CA ALA A 2 -6.01 -12.79 -11.62
C ALA A 2 -6.67 -12.61 -10.24
N VAL A 3 -7.97 -12.89 -10.13
CA VAL A 3 -8.71 -12.83 -8.87
C VAL A 3 -8.19 -13.86 -7.85
N ASP A 4 -7.82 -15.06 -8.28
CA ASP A 4 -7.30 -16.08 -7.38
C ASP A 4 -5.92 -15.69 -6.85
N ASN A 5 -5.07 -15.12 -7.69
CA ASN A 5 -3.80 -14.56 -7.26
C ASN A 5 -3.99 -13.39 -6.28
N ALA A 6 -4.93 -12.48 -6.55
CA ALA A 6 -5.23 -11.38 -5.64
C ALA A 6 -5.70 -11.85 -4.26
N LYS A 7 -6.39 -13.00 -4.17
CA LYS A 7 -6.75 -13.61 -2.87
C LYS A 7 -5.52 -14.11 -2.13
N LEU A 8 -4.61 -14.79 -2.82
CA LEU A 8 -3.37 -15.30 -2.21
C LEU A 8 -2.49 -14.16 -1.68
N TYR A 9 -2.31 -13.11 -2.47
CA TYR A 9 -1.55 -11.93 -2.04
C TYR A 9 -2.22 -11.19 -0.87
N LEU A 10 -3.55 -11.15 -0.86
CA LEU A 10 -4.29 -10.57 0.27
C LEU A 10 -4.10 -11.40 1.55
N GLU A 11 -4.20 -12.72 1.47
CA GLU A 11 -4.00 -13.64 2.60
C GLU A 11 -2.59 -13.53 3.15
N ASP A 12 -1.58 -13.55 2.28
CA ASP A 12 -0.17 -13.38 2.62
C ASP A 12 0.08 -12.06 3.34
N LEU A 13 -0.37 -10.94 2.74
CA LEU A 13 -0.16 -9.61 3.30
C LEU A 13 -0.82 -9.44 4.68
N LEU A 14 -2.02 -9.98 4.89
CA LEU A 14 -2.67 -9.93 6.19
C LEU A 14 -1.85 -10.66 7.27
N GLY A 15 -1.26 -11.79 6.92
CA GLY A 15 -0.37 -12.54 7.81
C GLY A 15 0.89 -11.75 8.17
N VAL A 16 1.55 -11.15 7.18
CA VAL A 16 2.76 -10.35 7.37
C VAL A 16 2.45 -9.08 8.16
N ALA A 17 1.35 -8.39 7.86
CA ALA A 17 0.92 -7.20 8.58
C ALA A 17 0.60 -7.49 10.06
N ALA A 18 -0.05 -8.61 10.35
CA ALA A 18 -0.30 -9.04 11.72
C ALA A 18 1.00 -9.26 12.48
N ALA A 19 2.00 -9.91 11.87
CA ALA A 19 3.32 -10.10 12.46
C ALA A 19 4.07 -8.78 12.65
N GLY A 20 3.99 -7.86 11.71
CA GLY A 20 4.61 -6.53 11.79
C GLY A 20 3.96 -5.62 12.81
N SER A 21 2.64 -5.75 13.02
CA SER A 21 1.89 -4.91 13.97
C SER A 21 2.30 -5.10 15.43
N VAL A 22 2.89 -6.24 15.78
CA VAL A 22 3.38 -6.54 17.13
C VAL A 22 4.87 -6.24 17.32
N GLN A 23 5.55 -5.80 16.26
CA GLN A 23 6.93 -5.33 16.35
C GLN A 23 7.01 -3.93 16.97
N PRO A 24 8.16 -3.54 17.54
CA PRO A 24 8.35 -2.19 18.11
C PRO A 24 7.98 -1.07 17.13
N GLN A 25 8.35 -1.22 15.86
CA GLN A 25 8.03 -0.25 14.79
C GLN A 25 6.52 -0.13 14.56
N GLY A 26 5.79 -1.26 14.55
CA GLY A 26 4.33 -1.27 14.44
C GLY A 26 3.65 -0.48 15.56
N GLY A 27 4.19 -0.55 16.79
CA GLY A 27 3.72 0.26 17.92
C GLY A 27 3.95 1.76 17.72
N ILE A 28 5.09 2.16 17.14
CA ILE A 28 5.39 3.56 16.81
C ILE A 28 4.39 4.09 15.78
N TRP A 29 4.19 3.37 14.69
CA TRP A 29 3.26 3.77 13.62
C TRP A 29 1.83 3.85 14.13
N ARG A 30 1.40 2.87 14.92
CA ARG A 30 0.08 2.93 15.56
C ARG A 30 -0.09 4.19 16.39
N SER A 31 0.86 4.51 17.25
CA SER A 31 0.80 5.70 18.10
C SER A 31 0.71 6.99 17.27
N TYR A 32 1.39 7.03 16.13
CA TYR A 32 1.36 8.18 15.23
C TYR A 32 0.02 8.30 14.49
N PHE A 33 -0.43 7.24 13.83
CA PHE A 33 -1.62 7.29 12.97
C PHE A 33 -2.94 7.31 13.76
N ALA A 34 -2.98 6.74 14.96
CA ALA A 34 -4.16 6.79 15.81
C ALA A 34 -4.28 8.09 16.62
N ALA A 35 -3.21 8.89 16.70
CA ALA A 35 -3.22 10.12 17.49
C ALA A 35 -4.21 11.16 16.92
N GLY A 36 -5.28 11.42 17.66
CA GLY A 36 -6.27 12.42 17.28
C GLY A 36 -7.22 12.01 16.16
N ASP A 37 -7.14 10.76 15.68
CA ASP A 37 -8.08 10.24 14.70
C ASP A 37 -9.41 9.88 15.37
N GLY A 38 -10.45 10.64 15.06
CA GLY A 38 -11.82 10.41 15.58
C GLY A 38 -12.75 9.74 14.58
N GLN A 39 -12.27 9.38 13.39
CA GLN A 39 -13.07 8.75 12.34
C GLN A 39 -13.05 7.22 12.47
N GLN A 40 -14.13 6.60 12.01
CA GLN A 40 -14.35 5.14 12.13
C GLN A 40 -14.64 4.53 10.75
N GLU A 41 -13.79 4.81 9.76
CA GLU A 41 -14.05 4.49 8.36
C GLU A 41 -13.47 3.15 7.93
N ALA A 42 -12.27 2.81 8.40
CA ALA A 42 -11.57 1.59 8.03
C ALA A 42 -10.84 0.95 9.21
N THR A 43 -10.53 -0.33 9.12
CA THR A 43 -9.95 -1.13 10.20
C THR A 43 -8.43 -1.14 10.13
N ALA A 44 -7.77 -0.81 11.24
CA ALA A 44 -6.36 -1.07 11.46
C ALA A 44 -6.15 -2.55 11.84
N TRP A 45 -5.20 -3.22 11.18
CA TRP A 45 -4.93 -4.66 11.35
C TRP A 45 -3.97 -4.92 12.50
N ASN A 46 -4.34 -4.45 13.65
CA ASN A 46 -3.61 -4.68 14.91
C ASN A 46 -4.45 -5.53 15.87
N SER A 47 -3.90 -5.85 17.02
CA SER A 47 -4.57 -6.69 18.03
C SER A 47 -5.91 -6.13 18.53
N GLY A 48 -6.12 -4.83 18.43
CA GLY A 48 -7.37 -4.17 18.86
C GLY A 48 -8.39 -4.01 17.74
N LEU A 49 -8.03 -4.23 16.48
CA LEU A 49 -8.86 -3.99 15.30
C LEU A 49 -9.57 -2.62 15.36
N GLU A 50 -8.86 -1.60 15.86
CA GLU A 50 -9.41 -0.26 15.97
C GLU A 50 -9.77 0.32 14.60
N ARG A 51 -10.72 1.24 14.59
CA ARG A 51 -11.13 1.90 13.35
C ARG A 51 -10.57 3.32 13.32
N LEU A 52 -10.06 3.69 12.17
CA LEU A 52 -9.42 4.98 11.91
C LEU A 52 -10.04 5.61 10.64
N SER A 53 -9.62 6.81 10.31
CA SER A 53 -9.88 7.37 8.97
C SER A 53 -9.33 6.43 7.91
N CYS A 54 -9.89 6.49 6.71
CA CYS A 54 -9.50 5.64 5.59
C CYS A 54 -7.99 5.74 5.30
N GLU A 55 -7.48 6.96 5.31
CA GLU A 55 -6.08 7.28 5.03
C GLU A 55 -5.14 6.74 6.10
N HIS A 56 -5.48 6.96 7.38
CA HIS A 56 -4.65 6.48 8.50
C HIS A 56 -4.67 4.97 8.63
N ALA A 57 -5.82 4.33 8.44
CA ALA A 57 -5.90 2.87 8.43
C ALA A 57 -5.06 2.27 7.29
N ALA A 58 -5.14 2.83 6.09
CA ALA A 58 -4.35 2.38 4.95
C ALA A 58 -2.85 2.53 5.22
N ALA A 59 -2.41 3.70 5.68
CA ALA A 59 -1.00 3.98 5.96
C ALA A 59 -0.44 3.10 7.08
N LEU A 60 -1.17 2.94 8.18
CA LEU A 60 -0.76 2.08 9.29
C LEU A 60 -0.65 0.61 8.86
N ASN A 61 -1.63 0.11 8.13
CA ASN A 61 -1.64 -1.26 7.64
C ASN A 61 -0.49 -1.52 6.65
N ALA A 62 -0.21 -0.56 5.76
CA ALA A 62 0.91 -0.62 4.83
C ALA A 62 2.26 -0.64 5.57
N ALA A 63 2.44 0.28 6.52
CA ALA A 63 3.65 0.34 7.34
C ALA A 63 3.86 -0.97 8.11
N CYS A 64 2.82 -1.52 8.76
CA CYS A 64 2.92 -2.80 9.47
C CYS A 64 3.24 -3.96 8.52
N ALA A 65 2.65 -4.01 7.33
CA ALA A 65 2.94 -5.05 6.36
C ALA A 65 4.40 -5.04 5.93
N HIS A 66 5.03 -3.86 5.86
CA HIS A 66 6.40 -3.71 5.37
C HIS A 66 7.48 -3.76 6.46
N VAL A 67 7.10 -3.85 7.75
CA VAL A 67 8.05 -3.88 8.90
C VAL A 67 8.99 -5.08 8.83
N MET A 68 8.47 -6.25 8.50
CA MET A 68 9.22 -7.50 8.51
C MET A 68 10.02 -7.76 7.22
N ASP A 69 9.80 -6.96 6.18
CA ASP A 69 10.38 -7.16 4.84
C ASP A 69 10.11 -8.58 4.27
N MET A 70 8.93 -9.13 4.61
CA MET A 70 8.48 -10.47 4.22
C MET A 70 7.27 -10.42 3.28
N ASP A 71 6.78 -9.23 2.98
CA ASP A 71 5.71 -8.99 2.02
C ASP A 71 6.17 -9.29 0.59
N ASP A 72 5.21 -9.59 -0.29
CA ASP A 72 5.47 -10.06 -1.65
C ASP A 72 6.34 -9.11 -2.47
N VAL A 73 7.16 -9.68 -3.35
CA VAL A 73 8.03 -8.92 -4.27
C VAL A 73 7.76 -9.32 -5.71
N HIS A 74 7.50 -8.34 -6.56
CA HIS A 74 7.53 -8.51 -8.00
C HIS A 74 8.96 -8.30 -8.50
N ASN A 75 9.67 -9.38 -8.79
CA ASN A 75 11.12 -9.37 -9.06
C ASN A 75 11.52 -8.47 -10.24
N ALA A 76 10.75 -8.47 -11.33
CA ALA A 76 11.10 -7.67 -12.51
C ALA A 76 11.01 -6.15 -12.26
N SER A 77 10.09 -5.71 -11.40
CA SER A 77 9.97 -4.30 -11.01
C SER A 77 10.69 -3.95 -9.71
N ILE A 78 11.17 -4.95 -8.96
CA ILE A 78 11.79 -4.79 -7.64
C ILE A 78 10.88 -3.97 -6.72
N THR A 79 9.60 -4.35 -6.64
CA THR A 79 8.56 -3.61 -5.94
C THR A 79 7.75 -4.53 -5.04
N HIS A 80 7.50 -4.11 -3.80
CA HIS A 80 6.58 -4.75 -2.88
C HIS A 80 5.14 -4.27 -3.15
N LEU A 81 4.48 -4.88 -4.14
CA LEU A 81 3.19 -4.40 -4.65
C LEU A 81 2.05 -4.55 -3.66
N GLY A 82 2.09 -5.57 -2.81
CA GLY A 82 1.06 -5.83 -1.81
C GLY A 82 0.96 -4.74 -0.77
N ALA A 83 2.09 -4.38 -0.16
CA ALA A 83 2.15 -3.39 0.92
C ALA A 83 1.57 -2.02 0.50
N VAL A 84 1.74 -1.63 -0.76
CA VAL A 84 1.29 -0.33 -1.28
C VAL A 84 -0.08 -0.35 -1.94
N THR A 85 -0.62 -1.52 -2.27
CA THR A 85 -1.89 -1.65 -3.00
C THR A 85 -3.04 -2.11 -2.12
N ILE A 86 -2.82 -3.19 -1.37
CA ILE A 86 -3.87 -3.90 -0.65
C ILE A 86 -4.43 -3.07 0.51
N PRO A 87 -3.63 -2.39 1.34
CA PRO A 87 -4.15 -1.57 2.41
C PRO A 87 -5.05 -0.44 1.92
N ALA A 88 -4.66 0.25 0.84
CA ALA A 88 -5.47 1.28 0.22
C ALA A 88 -6.78 0.72 -0.34
N ALA A 89 -6.73 -0.41 -1.04
CA ALA A 89 -7.93 -1.05 -1.59
C ALA A 89 -8.91 -1.48 -0.49
N LEU A 90 -8.42 -2.07 0.60
CA LEU A 90 -9.28 -2.51 1.70
C LEU A 90 -9.86 -1.34 2.47
N ALA A 91 -9.07 -0.31 2.77
CA ALA A 91 -9.56 0.86 3.50
C ALA A 91 -10.63 1.61 2.72
N VAL A 92 -10.40 1.90 1.45
CA VAL A 92 -11.40 2.54 0.57
C VAL A 92 -12.61 1.63 0.35
N GLY A 93 -12.38 0.31 0.20
CA GLY A 93 -13.45 -0.68 0.08
C GLY A 93 -14.36 -0.70 1.30
N GLN A 94 -13.81 -0.64 2.50
CA GLN A 94 -14.58 -0.54 3.76
C GLN A 94 -15.35 0.77 3.85
N LYS A 95 -14.68 1.90 3.62
CA LYS A 95 -15.30 3.23 3.64
C LYS A 95 -16.50 3.34 2.70
N LEU A 96 -16.38 2.76 1.51
CA LEU A 96 -17.41 2.83 0.47
C LEU A 96 -18.33 1.61 0.42
N HIS A 97 -18.23 0.69 1.38
CA HIS A 97 -19.02 -0.55 1.45
C HIS A 97 -18.98 -1.36 0.14
N ARG A 98 -17.80 -1.48 -0.48
CA ARG A 98 -17.61 -2.21 -1.73
C ARG A 98 -17.58 -3.72 -1.49
N SER A 99 -18.07 -4.46 -2.48
CA SER A 99 -18.03 -5.93 -2.43
C SER A 99 -16.59 -6.46 -2.51
N GLY A 100 -16.35 -7.65 -1.95
CA GLY A 100 -15.03 -8.31 -2.05
C GLY A 100 -14.57 -8.51 -3.50
N ARG A 101 -15.50 -8.70 -4.45
CA ARG A 101 -15.18 -8.78 -5.89
C ARG A 101 -14.61 -7.47 -6.42
N GLU A 102 -15.19 -6.33 -6.06
CA GLU A 102 -14.70 -5.00 -6.45
C GLU A 102 -13.32 -4.73 -5.84
N VAL A 103 -13.14 -5.08 -4.56
CA VAL A 103 -11.84 -4.92 -3.88
C VAL A 103 -10.76 -5.78 -4.56
N LEU A 104 -11.02 -7.05 -4.84
CA LEU A 104 -10.05 -7.91 -5.54
C LEU A 104 -9.72 -7.42 -6.95
N ALA A 105 -10.70 -6.85 -7.65
CA ALA A 105 -10.47 -6.24 -8.97
C ALA A 105 -9.66 -4.95 -8.88
N ALA A 106 -9.79 -4.19 -7.79
CA ALA A 106 -9.00 -3.00 -7.53
C ALA A 106 -7.55 -3.35 -7.17
N ILE A 107 -7.35 -4.37 -6.34
CA ILE A 107 -6.02 -4.92 -6.03
C ILE A 107 -5.31 -5.34 -7.32
N ALA A 108 -5.96 -6.13 -8.17
CA ALA A 108 -5.38 -6.57 -9.43
C ALA A 108 -4.99 -5.39 -10.34
N ALA A 109 -5.80 -4.33 -10.38
CA ALA A 109 -5.48 -3.13 -11.17
C ALA A 109 -4.28 -2.35 -10.62
N GLY A 110 -4.17 -2.22 -9.29
CA GLY A 110 -3.02 -1.58 -8.64
C GLY A 110 -1.72 -2.36 -8.87
N TYR A 111 -1.76 -3.69 -8.75
CA TYR A 111 -0.61 -4.54 -9.07
C TYR A 111 -0.17 -4.41 -10.53
N GLU A 112 -1.11 -4.38 -11.46
CA GLU A 112 -0.83 -4.28 -12.90
C GLU A 112 -0.10 -2.98 -13.24
N ILE A 113 -0.58 -1.85 -12.73
CA ILE A 113 0.09 -0.56 -12.97
C ILE A 113 1.45 -0.50 -12.29
N GLY A 114 1.54 -1.01 -11.05
CA GLY A 114 2.77 -1.02 -10.30
C GLY A 114 3.86 -1.86 -10.96
N ALA A 115 3.54 -3.06 -11.39
CA ALA A 115 4.47 -3.92 -12.11
C ALA A 115 5.00 -3.24 -13.38
N ARG A 116 4.11 -2.71 -14.21
CA ARG A 116 4.50 -2.05 -15.48
C ARG A 116 5.34 -0.80 -15.28
N VAL A 117 4.95 0.06 -14.35
CA VAL A 117 5.73 1.28 -14.09
C VAL A 117 7.08 0.94 -13.46
N GLY A 118 7.10 0.01 -12.50
CA GLY A 118 8.35 -0.44 -11.88
C GLY A 118 9.32 -1.05 -12.87
N GLU A 119 8.84 -1.90 -13.79
CA GLU A 119 9.67 -2.44 -14.89
C GLU A 119 10.19 -1.33 -15.81
N ALA A 120 9.37 -0.33 -16.11
CA ALA A 120 9.74 0.75 -17.02
C ALA A 120 10.81 1.68 -16.44
N ILE A 121 10.85 1.89 -15.12
CA ILE A 121 11.84 2.78 -14.47
C ILE A 121 13.10 2.07 -14.02
N ASN A 122 13.08 0.72 -13.89
CA ASN A 122 14.23 -0.06 -13.47
C ASN A 122 15.07 -0.53 -14.67
N PRO A 123 16.39 -0.81 -14.45
CA PRO A 123 17.13 -0.69 -13.18
C PRO A 123 17.61 0.74 -12.84
N GLY A 124 17.44 1.71 -13.72
CA GLY A 124 18.01 3.04 -13.55
C GLY A 124 17.56 3.79 -12.29
N SER A 125 16.27 3.69 -11.97
CA SER A 125 15.69 4.34 -10.79
C SER A 125 16.17 3.72 -9.48
N TYR A 126 16.35 2.40 -9.45
CA TYR A 126 16.66 1.64 -8.24
C TYR A 126 17.99 2.05 -7.58
N HIS A 127 18.87 2.66 -8.31
CA HIS A 127 20.15 3.12 -7.77
C HIS A 127 19.99 4.30 -6.78
N TYR A 128 18.93 5.09 -6.93
CA TYR A 128 18.69 6.29 -6.12
C TYR A 128 17.42 6.23 -5.29
N TRP A 129 16.45 5.45 -5.73
CA TRP A 129 15.10 5.46 -5.20
C TRP A 129 14.62 4.07 -4.81
N HIS A 130 13.93 3.99 -3.70
CA HIS A 130 13.18 2.83 -3.29
C HIS A 130 11.96 2.67 -4.22
N THR A 131 12.01 1.70 -5.13
CA THR A 131 10.99 1.53 -6.17
C THR A 131 9.59 1.41 -5.59
N THR A 132 9.44 0.70 -4.46
CA THR A 132 8.15 0.56 -3.76
C THR A 132 7.57 1.92 -3.38
N GLY A 133 8.36 2.83 -2.83
CA GLY A 133 7.90 4.17 -2.46
C GLY A 133 7.54 5.04 -3.67
N VAL A 134 8.30 4.92 -4.76
CA VAL A 134 8.01 5.66 -6.00
C VAL A 134 6.74 5.17 -6.68
N VAL A 135 6.62 3.86 -6.84
CA VAL A 135 5.51 3.23 -7.58
C VAL A 135 4.26 3.10 -6.72
N GLY A 136 4.42 3.01 -5.40
CA GLY A 136 3.34 2.75 -4.46
C GLY A 136 2.23 3.80 -4.48
N ALA A 137 2.58 5.07 -4.63
CA ALA A 137 1.61 6.15 -4.77
C ALA A 137 0.68 5.92 -5.99
N LEU A 138 1.22 5.42 -7.09
CA LEU A 138 0.44 5.11 -8.30
C LEU A 138 -0.44 3.88 -8.11
N CYS A 139 0.07 2.84 -7.43
CA CYS A 139 -0.70 1.64 -7.10
C CYS A 139 -1.93 1.98 -6.25
N SER A 140 -1.70 2.73 -5.17
CA SER A 140 -2.75 3.18 -4.26
C SER A 140 -3.80 4.03 -4.97
N ALA A 141 -3.36 4.98 -5.81
CA ALA A 141 -4.26 5.85 -6.56
C ALA A 141 -5.15 5.08 -7.54
N VAL A 142 -4.60 4.08 -8.23
CA VAL A 142 -5.37 3.24 -9.17
C VAL A 142 -6.36 2.36 -8.42
N ALA A 143 -5.95 1.71 -7.33
CA ALA A 143 -6.82 0.85 -6.54
C ALA A 143 -7.97 1.66 -5.90
N ALA A 144 -7.65 2.79 -5.26
CA ALA A 144 -8.63 3.69 -4.67
C ALA A 144 -9.56 4.28 -5.73
N GLY A 145 -9.01 4.82 -6.82
CA GLY A 145 -9.79 5.44 -7.89
C GLY A 145 -10.77 4.48 -8.55
N LYS A 146 -10.38 3.21 -8.72
CA LYS A 146 -11.27 2.16 -9.22
C LYS A 146 -12.44 1.91 -8.28
N LEU A 147 -12.20 1.85 -6.97
CA LEU A 147 -13.25 1.67 -5.95
C LEU A 147 -14.15 2.90 -5.82
N MET A 148 -13.60 4.09 -6.00
CA MET A 148 -14.35 5.35 -6.05
C MET A 148 -15.20 5.49 -7.32
N GLY A 149 -15.02 4.61 -8.31
CA GLY A 149 -15.75 4.67 -9.57
C GLY A 149 -15.31 5.84 -10.46
N LEU A 150 -14.05 6.25 -10.38
CA LEU A 150 -13.53 7.31 -11.23
C LEU A 150 -13.58 6.88 -12.70
N ASP A 151 -14.03 7.79 -13.56
CA ASP A 151 -13.93 7.64 -15.00
C ASP A 151 -12.46 7.73 -15.46
N ARG A 152 -12.23 7.47 -16.74
CA ARG A 152 -10.88 7.45 -17.33
C ARG A 152 -10.13 8.77 -17.11
N GLU A 153 -10.79 9.89 -17.29
CA GLU A 153 -10.16 11.22 -17.21
C GLU A 153 -9.76 11.52 -15.76
N LYS A 154 -10.68 11.35 -14.83
CA LYS A 154 -10.40 11.53 -13.39
C LYS A 154 -9.33 10.57 -12.88
N LEU A 155 -9.33 9.32 -13.35
CA LEU A 155 -8.30 8.37 -12.96
C LEU A 155 -6.91 8.78 -13.47
N LEU A 156 -6.81 9.30 -14.70
CA LEU A 156 -5.55 9.85 -15.22
C LEU A 156 -5.05 11.03 -14.38
N HIS A 157 -5.95 11.94 -13.99
CA HIS A 157 -5.60 13.04 -13.09
C HIS A 157 -5.17 12.55 -11.71
N ALA A 158 -5.83 11.53 -11.16
CA ALA A 158 -5.45 10.93 -9.89
C ALA A 158 -4.05 10.31 -9.96
N ILE A 159 -3.74 9.58 -11.03
CA ILE A 159 -2.40 9.00 -11.26
C ILE A 159 -1.35 10.12 -11.40
N GLY A 160 -1.65 11.17 -12.17
CA GLY A 160 -0.75 12.33 -12.30
C GLY A 160 -0.47 13.02 -10.97
N SER A 161 -1.51 13.23 -10.15
CA SER A 161 -1.37 13.79 -8.81
C SER A 161 -0.57 12.88 -7.88
N ALA A 162 -0.81 11.58 -7.93
CA ALA A 162 -0.07 10.59 -7.14
C ALA A 162 1.43 10.59 -7.51
N GLY A 163 1.76 10.75 -8.79
CA GLY A 163 3.14 10.83 -9.25
C GLY A 163 3.93 11.98 -8.63
N THR A 164 3.25 13.07 -8.23
CA THR A 164 3.91 14.18 -7.52
C THR A 164 4.22 13.87 -6.05
N GLN A 165 3.68 12.80 -5.52
CA GLN A 165 3.91 12.32 -4.15
C GLN A 165 4.93 11.18 -4.09
N ALA A 166 5.42 10.73 -5.23
CA ALA A 166 6.43 9.67 -5.31
C ALA A 166 7.69 10.11 -4.56
N ALA A 167 8.17 9.27 -3.64
CA ALA A 167 9.27 9.57 -2.73
C ALA A 167 10.05 8.30 -2.38
N GLY A 168 11.00 8.44 -1.45
CA GLY A 168 11.77 7.31 -0.93
C GLY A 168 13.18 7.25 -1.48
N LEU A 169 14.11 8.05 -0.91
CA LEU A 169 15.52 7.96 -1.24
C LEU A 169 16.10 6.64 -0.75
N TRP A 170 16.99 6.03 -1.55
CA TRP A 170 17.66 4.78 -1.20
C TRP A 170 18.57 4.87 0.03
N GLN A 171 18.87 6.10 0.46
CA GLN A 171 19.74 6.37 1.61
C GLN A 171 19.33 5.65 2.90
N PHE A 172 18.03 5.31 3.05
CA PHE A 172 17.56 4.55 4.22
C PHE A 172 18.31 3.23 4.45
N LEU A 173 18.74 2.58 3.36
CA LEU A 173 19.47 1.31 3.42
C LEU A 173 20.88 1.51 3.99
N GLU A 174 21.57 2.57 3.54
CA GLU A 174 22.92 2.88 3.98
C GLU A 174 22.94 3.32 5.46
N ASP A 175 21.94 4.08 5.87
CA ASP A 175 21.83 4.62 7.23
C ASP A 175 21.14 3.66 8.22
N GLY A 176 20.55 2.56 7.75
CA GLY A 176 19.73 1.68 8.57
C GLY A 176 18.49 2.36 9.16
N ALA A 177 17.92 3.32 8.42
CA ALA A 177 16.80 4.11 8.90
C ALA A 177 15.46 3.33 8.84
N MET A 178 14.57 3.57 9.81
CA MET A 178 13.23 2.97 9.83
C MET A 178 12.28 3.54 8.76
N SER A 179 12.69 4.59 8.04
CA SER A 179 11.83 5.31 7.10
C SER A 179 11.35 4.44 5.92
N LYS A 180 12.02 3.31 5.63
CA LYS A 180 11.60 2.37 4.58
C LYS A 180 10.11 2.04 4.64
N THR A 181 9.60 1.78 5.83
CA THR A 181 8.21 1.34 6.02
C THR A 181 7.17 2.45 5.84
N LEU A 182 7.61 3.70 5.68
CA LEU A 182 6.75 4.86 5.41
C LEU A 182 6.86 5.39 3.98
N HIS A 183 7.74 4.86 3.18
CA HIS A 183 7.81 5.22 1.76
C HIS A 183 6.60 4.66 1.04
#